data_5073ea950e171f5ceac5d7b25d371853
#
_entry.id   5073ea950e171f5ceac5d7b25d371853
#
_cell.length_a   1.000
_cell.length_b   1.000
_cell.length_c   1.000
_cell.angle_alpha   90.00
_cell.angle_beta   90.00
_cell.angle_gamma   90.00
#
_symmetry.space_group_name_H-M   'P 1'
#
loop_
_entity.id
_entity.type
_entity.pdbx_description
1 polymer ?
#
loop_
_entity_poly.entity_id
_entity_poly.type
_entity_poly.pdbx_seq_one_letter_code
_entity_poly.pdbx_strand_id
1 'polypeptide(L)'
;MINFRFHLISLVAVFLALGVGVAMGASFVDRATVDSLRSRVDDLDEGYRRRGAELDATREQLARSDAQAAALAGPGSEALAGRLDGAPVVLLATAEVSRTVIDDVRTSLGASGADRAGTVRLQPPLTSPSAADLTAARARLGLRGDRNAVRSRIATDLGISLALLSAAPPAAPAVAPIDPAATTTEPPDASVVRTPTDAAGARAYLAALAELGMISVGDTDQAGDVRFPAGSGYRYVLIGGADEDPRPVVEPLATAEADRAPRTLTVAEAGAVRAAGDATTTTVGEPDPGSFVAGLRASDVADALSTVDDLDESFGRIATVYAVAEQRDSGRVGHYGTGRAATAPFPTVPGS
;
A
#
# COMPACT_ATOMS: atom_id res chain seq x y z
N MET A 1 -40.52 53.85 74.40
CA MET A 1 -41.56 53.00 73.72
C MET A 1 -41.18 52.88 72.24
N ILE A 2 -40.82 51.76 71.82
CA ILE A 2 -40.42 51.52 70.45
C ILE A 2 -41.68 51.49 69.55
N ASN A 3 -41.74 52.41 68.56
CA ASN A 3 -42.92 52.60 67.72
C ASN A 3 -43.12 51.38 66.79
N PHE A 4 -43.92 50.43 67.21
CA PHE A 4 -44.27 49.24 66.49
C PHE A 4 -44.72 49.50 65.02
N ARG A 5 -45.34 50.67 64.80
CA ARG A 5 -45.76 51.09 63.43
C ARG A 5 -44.58 51.31 62.49
N PHE A 6 -43.46 51.87 63.01
CA PHE A 6 -42.25 52.02 62.15
C PHE A 6 -41.59 50.71 61.80
N HIS A 7 -41.56 49.75 62.73
CA HIS A 7 -41.01 48.41 62.43
C HIS A 7 -41.87 47.67 61.41
N LEU A 8 -43.17 47.78 61.47
CA LEU A 8 -44.05 47.16 60.50
C LEU A 8 -43.86 47.73 59.08
N ILE A 9 -43.80 49.07 58.98
CA ILE A 9 -43.55 49.75 57.71
C ILE A 9 -42.16 49.34 57.08
N SER A 10 -41.13 49.33 57.94
CA SER A 10 -39.80 48.90 57.49
C SER A 10 -39.76 47.46 57.02
N LEU A 11 -40.46 46.55 57.74
CA LEU A 11 -40.54 45.14 57.32
C LEU A 11 -41.28 44.95 55.98
N VAL A 12 -42.39 45.63 55.78
CA VAL A 12 -43.14 45.62 54.53
C VAL A 12 -42.33 46.17 53.38
N ALA A 13 -41.59 47.30 53.64
CA ALA A 13 -40.71 47.84 52.58
C ALA A 13 -39.58 46.90 52.17
N VAL A 14 -38.98 46.18 53.15
CA VAL A 14 -37.93 45.15 52.82
C VAL A 14 -38.51 43.97 52.03
N PHE A 15 -39.69 43.44 52.41
CA PHE A 15 -40.31 42.37 51.67
C PHE A 15 -40.79 42.81 50.28
N LEU A 16 -41.26 44.06 50.16
CA LEU A 16 -41.61 44.60 48.84
C LEU A 16 -40.40 44.78 47.95
N ALA A 17 -39.29 45.31 48.49
CA ALA A 17 -38.03 45.42 47.74
C ALA A 17 -37.46 44.05 47.33
N LEU A 18 -37.53 43.07 48.24
CA LEU A 18 -37.10 41.70 47.96
C LEU A 18 -37.98 41.06 46.85
N GLY A 19 -39.30 41.22 46.99
CA GLY A 19 -40.24 40.68 45.98
C GLY A 19 -40.01 41.28 44.59
N VAL A 20 -39.82 42.58 44.48
CA VAL A 20 -39.50 43.28 43.23
C VAL A 20 -38.15 42.85 42.71
N GLY A 21 -37.13 42.70 43.56
CA GLY A 21 -35.79 42.25 43.18
C GLY A 21 -35.76 40.82 42.61
N VAL A 22 -36.48 39.90 43.26
CA VAL A 22 -36.64 38.51 42.78
C VAL A 22 -37.42 38.47 41.47
N ALA A 23 -38.53 39.20 41.35
CA ALA A 23 -39.32 39.23 40.11
C ALA A 23 -38.54 39.82 38.92
N MET A 24 -37.77 40.86 39.13
CA MET A 24 -36.89 41.39 38.08
C MET A 24 -35.73 40.48 37.78
N GLY A 25 -35.06 39.90 38.80
CA GLY A 25 -33.93 39.01 38.61
C GLY A 25 -34.25 37.73 37.85
N ALA A 26 -35.35 37.07 38.18
CA ALA A 26 -35.83 35.87 37.52
C ALA A 26 -36.20 36.12 36.04
N SER A 27 -36.83 37.26 35.73
CA SER A 27 -37.27 37.57 34.37
C SER A 27 -36.14 37.93 33.40
N PHE A 28 -34.99 38.46 33.90
CA PHE A 28 -33.85 38.84 33.07
C PHE A 28 -32.92 37.65 32.80
N VAL A 29 -32.66 36.81 33.80
CA VAL A 29 -31.75 35.66 33.66
C VAL A 29 -32.33 34.61 32.75
N ASP A 30 -33.62 34.30 32.85
CA ASP A 30 -34.28 33.26 32.00
C ASP A 30 -34.25 33.63 30.50
N ARG A 31 -34.55 34.90 30.17
CA ARG A 31 -34.56 35.31 28.76
C ARG A 31 -33.19 35.28 28.13
N ALA A 32 -32.17 35.81 28.77
CA ALA A 32 -30.81 35.86 28.24
C ALA A 32 -30.22 34.45 28.08
N THR A 33 -30.52 33.54 28.99
CA THR A 33 -30.05 32.13 28.91
C THR A 33 -30.79 31.36 27.84
N VAL A 34 -32.10 31.53 27.71
CA VAL A 34 -32.92 30.87 26.66
C VAL A 34 -32.53 31.36 25.27
N ASP A 35 -32.31 32.66 25.08
CA ASP A 35 -31.91 33.22 23.80
C ASP A 35 -30.47 32.76 23.42
N SER A 36 -29.55 32.68 24.38
CA SER A 36 -28.21 32.15 24.16
C SER A 36 -28.22 30.64 23.78
N LEU A 37 -29.10 29.85 24.44
CA LEU A 37 -29.24 28.42 24.11
C LEU A 37 -29.89 28.22 22.73
N ARG A 38 -30.90 29.04 22.37
CA ARG A 38 -31.50 29.02 21.05
C ARG A 38 -30.48 29.33 19.96
N SER A 39 -29.71 30.41 20.09
CA SER A 39 -28.63 30.74 19.14
C SER A 39 -27.64 29.60 18.99
N ARG A 40 -27.23 28.92 20.05
CA ARG A 40 -26.31 27.80 19.98
C ARG A 40 -26.94 26.59 19.27
N VAL A 41 -28.23 26.32 19.47
CA VAL A 41 -28.94 25.25 18.79
C VAL A 41 -29.08 25.58 17.30
N ASP A 42 -29.40 26.81 16.96
CA ASP A 42 -29.51 27.25 15.57
C ASP A 42 -28.14 27.20 14.85
N ASP A 43 -27.06 27.61 15.51
CA ASP A 43 -25.69 27.51 15.00
C ASP A 43 -25.24 26.05 14.78
N LEU A 44 -25.62 25.16 15.69
CA LEU A 44 -25.36 23.72 15.56
C LEU A 44 -26.15 23.12 14.40
N ASP A 45 -27.43 23.43 14.27
CA ASP A 45 -28.30 22.92 13.22
C ASP A 45 -27.78 23.40 11.83
N GLU A 46 -27.37 24.65 11.73
CA GLU A 46 -26.74 25.17 10.51
C GLU A 46 -25.37 24.51 10.22
N GLY A 47 -24.58 24.23 11.28
CA GLY A 47 -23.33 23.48 11.16
C GLY A 47 -23.54 22.04 10.68
N TYR A 48 -24.56 21.37 11.19
CA TYR A 48 -24.92 20.01 10.72
C TYR A 48 -25.44 20.02 9.29
N ARG A 49 -26.26 20.98 8.89
CA ARG A 49 -26.75 21.10 7.51
C ARG A 49 -25.61 21.38 6.53
N ARG A 50 -24.66 22.27 6.87
CA ARG A 50 -23.49 22.55 6.04
C ARG A 50 -22.63 21.29 5.85
N ARG A 51 -22.32 20.56 6.93
CA ARG A 51 -21.57 19.31 6.84
C ARG A 51 -22.31 18.23 6.05
N GLY A 52 -23.63 18.15 6.20
CA GLY A 52 -24.45 17.26 5.39
C GLY A 52 -24.35 17.57 3.90
N ALA A 53 -24.47 18.84 3.52
CA ALA A 53 -24.36 19.27 2.13
C ALA A 53 -22.93 19.04 1.56
N GLU A 54 -21.89 19.26 2.35
CA GLU A 54 -20.51 18.96 1.96
C GLU A 54 -20.28 17.48 1.73
N LEU A 55 -20.80 16.62 2.62
CA LEU A 55 -20.72 15.17 2.47
C LEU A 55 -21.48 14.68 1.22
N ASP A 56 -22.65 15.25 0.94
CA ASP A 56 -23.43 14.86 -0.23
C ASP A 56 -22.75 15.34 -1.52
N ALA A 57 -22.18 16.55 -1.53
CA ALA A 57 -21.39 17.05 -2.65
C ALA A 57 -20.14 16.20 -2.90
N THR A 58 -19.45 15.76 -1.84
CA THR A 58 -18.29 14.86 -1.94
C THR A 58 -18.70 13.49 -2.49
N ARG A 59 -19.82 12.92 -2.02
CA ARG A 59 -20.35 11.65 -2.55
C ARG A 59 -20.72 11.74 -4.01
N GLU A 60 -21.37 12.84 -4.44
CA GLU A 60 -21.69 13.08 -5.84
C GLU A 60 -20.43 13.25 -6.69
N GLN A 61 -19.40 13.89 -6.17
CA GLN A 61 -18.11 14.02 -6.86
C GLN A 61 -17.43 12.67 -7.01
N LEU A 62 -17.41 11.86 -5.95
CA LEU A 62 -16.89 10.51 -5.99
C LEU A 62 -17.67 9.65 -7.00
N ALA A 63 -18.99 9.66 -6.96
CA ALA A 63 -19.83 8.91 -7.91
C ALA A 63 -19.61 9.34 -9.37
N ARG A 64 -19.36 10.64 -9.61
CA ARG A 64 -18.99 11.14 -10.95
C ARG A 64 -17.59 10.69 -11.37
N SER A 65 -16.62 10.70 -10.45
CA SER A 65 -15.29 10.18 -10.70
C SER A 65 -15.31 8.69 -11.02
N ASP A 66 -16.06 7.90 -10.23
CA ASP A 66 -16.24 6.46 -10.46
C ASP A 66 -16.93 6.17 -11.79
N ALA A 67 -17.93 6.96 -12.17
CA ALA A 67 -18.61 6.83 -13.46
C ALA A 67 -17.67 7.18 -14.64
N GLN A 68 -16.81 8.18 -14.49
CA GLN A 68 -15.79 8.52 -15.47
C GLN A 68 -14.72 7.41 -15.55
N ALA A 69 -14.26 6.90 -14.43
CA ALA A 69 -13.34 5.77 -14.37
C ALA A 69 -13.93 4.52 -15.03
N ALA A 70 -15.21 4.21 -14.75
CA ALA A 70 -15.92 3.10 -15.38
C ALA A 70 -16.12 3.30 -16.89
N ALA A 71 -16.38 4.53 -17.35
CA ALA A 71 -16.48 4.85 -18.77
C ALA A 71 -15.14 4.71 -19.52
N LEU A 72 -14.02 4.96 -18.81
CA LEU A 72 -12.68 4.74 -19.33
C LEU A 72 -12.22 3.28 -19.24
N ALA A 73 -12.81 2.49 -18.35
CA ALA A 73 -12.44 1.08 -18.14
C ALA A 73 -12.79 0.21 -19.37
N GLY A 74 -13.87 0.50 -20.09
CA GLY A 74 -14.25 -0.19 -21.31
C GLY A 74 -13.22 -0.01 -22.44
N PRO A 75 -12.96 1.24 -22.88
CA PRO A 75 -11.88 1.53 -23.83
C PRO A 75 -10.49 1.14 -23.29
N GLY A 76 -10.28 1.23 -21.96
CA GLY A 76 -9.05 0.84 -21.31
C GLY A 76 -8.76 -0.66 -21.42
N SER A 77 -9.75 -1.53 -21.33
CA SER A 77 -9.56 -2.98 -21.51
C SER A 77 -9.19 -3.36 -22.94
N GLU A 78 -9.78 -2.69 -23.93
CA GLU A 78 -9.40 -2.86 -25.34
C GLU A 78 -7.99 -2.33 -25.61
N ALA A 79 -7.61 -1.22 -24.98
CA ALA A 79 -6.25 -0.67 -25.08
C ALA A 79 -5.20 -1.59 -24.42
N LEU A 80 -5.59 -2.38 -23.43
CA LEU A 80 -4.70 -3.36 -22.77
C LEU A 80 -4.50 -4.64 -23.59
N ALA A 81 -5.48 -5.02 -24.41
CA ALA A 81 -5.48 -6.32 -25.10
C ALA A 81 -4.17 -6.56 -25.87
N GLY A 82 -3.54 -7.70 -25.61
CA GLY A 82 -2.30 -8.11 -26.28
C GLY A 82 -1.03 -7.39 -25.84
N ARG A 83 -1.12 -6.41 -24.92
CA ARG A 83 0.05 -5.62 -24.49
C ARG A 83 1.11 -6.43 -23.77
N LEU A 84 0.73 -7.51 -23.10
CA LEU A 84 1.62 -8.40 -22.36
C LEU A 84 1.45 -9.87 -22.80
N ASP A 85 1.03 -10.12 -24.05
CA ASP A 85 0.79 -11.47 -24.54
C ASP A 85 1.95 -12.42 -24.20
N GLY A 86 1.63 -13.47 -23.42
CA GLY A 86 2.56 -14.52 -23.03
C GLY A 86 3.68 -14.06 -22.07
N ALA A 87 3.68 -12.82 -21.63
CA ALA A 87 4.67 -12.35 -20.65
C ALA A 87 4.33 -12.92 -19.25
N PRO A 88 5.24 -13.69 -18.62
CA PRO A 88 5.00 -14.20 -17.28
C PRO A 88 5.18 -13.06 -16.24
N VAL A 89 4.10 -12.71 -15.53
CA VAL A 89 4.08 -11.66 -14.53
C VAL A 89 3.80 -12.23 -13.15
N VAL A 90 4.67 -11.92 -12.19
CA VAL A 90 4.52 -12.25 -10.77
C VAL A 90 4.16 -10.97 -10.03
N LEU A 91 3.09 -11.00 -9.24
CA LEU A 91 2.75 -9.93 -8.31
C LEU A 91 3.47 -10.14 -6.99
N LEU A 92 4.08 -9.08 -6.49
CA LEU A 92 4.57 -8.97 -5.12
C LEU A 92 3.69 -7.93 -4.42
N ALA A 93 3.20 -8.20 -3.23
CA ALA A 93 2.40 -7.24 -2.49
C ALA A 93 2.82 -7.19 -1.03
N THR A 94 2.90 -6.01 -0.45
CA THR A 94 3.11 -5.87 0.99
C THR A 94 1.86 -6.26 1.78
N ALA A 95 1.99 -6.50 3.07
CA ALA A 95 0.89 -6.97 3.91
C ALA A 95 -0.28 -5.96 3.98
N GLU A 96 0.03 -4.67 3.89
CA GLU A 96 -0.92 -3.57 4.02
C GLU A 96 -1.83 -3.40 2.78
N VAL A 97 -1.42 -3.93 1.64
CA VAL A 97 -2.20 -3.82 0.39
C VAL A 97 -3.46 -4.68 0.47
N SER A 98 -4.61 -4.06 0.18
CA SER A 98 -5.89 -4.75 0.20
C SER A 98 -5.99 -5.84 -0.87
N ARG A 99 -6.77 -6.89 -0.60
CA ARG A 99 -7.03 -7.95 -1.60
C ARG A 99 -7.72 -7.40 -2.85
N THR A 100 -8.60 -6.42 -2.68
CA THR A 100 -9.33 -5.79 -3.80
C THR A 100 -8.35 -5.17 -4.81
N VAL A 101 -7.37 -4.41 -4.35
CA VAL A 101 -6.34 -3.81 -5.23
C VAL A 101 -5.55 -4.89 -5.96
N ILE A 102 -5.14 -5.95 -5.26
CA ILE A 102 -4.43 -7.08 -5.88
C ILE A 102 -5.28 -7.74 -6.97
N ASP A 103 -6.57 -7.98 -6.71
CA ASP A 103 -7.48 -8.61 -7.67
C ASP A 103 -7.76 -7.71 -8.87
N ASP A 104 -7.86 -6.41 -8.68
CA ASP A 104 -8.03 -5.42 -9.74
C ASP A 104 -6.80 -5.37 -10.66
N VAL A 105 -5.59 -5.38 -10.08
CA VAL A 105 -4.34 -5.45 -10.86
C VAL A 105 -4.24 -6.78 -11.61
N ARG A 106 -4.60 -7.89 -10.99
CA ARG A 106 -4.64 -9.21 -11.64
C ARG A 106 -5.61 -9.24 -12.81
N THR A 107 -6.76 -8.58 -12.66
CA THR A 107 -7.75 -8.43 -13.74
C THR A 107 -7.18 -7.65 -14.91
N SER A 108 -6.50 -6.53 -14.64
CA SER A 108 -5.89 -5.69 -15.67
C SER A 108 -4.74 -6.40 -16.40
N LEU A 109 -3.89 -7.14 -15.66
CA LEU A 109 -2.84 -7.98 -16.24
C LEU A 109 -3.43 -9.11 -17.07
N GLY A 110 -4.52 -9.74 -16.63
CA GLY A 110 -5.24 -10.76 -17.41
C GLY A 110 -5.81 -10.20 -18.70
N ALA A 111 -6.41 -9.01 -18.67
CA ALA A 111 -6.94 -8.32 -19.85
C ALA A 111 -5.82 -7.96 -20.86
N SER A 112 -4.59 -7.79 -20.41
CA SER A 112 -3.44 -7.50 -21.26
C SER A 112 -2.80 -8.73 -21.91
N GLY A 113 -3.30 -9.94 -21.64
CA GLY A 113 -2.74 -11.19 -22.15
C GLY A 113 -1.52 -11.70 -21.35
N ALA A 114 -1.22 -11.09 -20.19
CA ALA A 114 -0.13 -11.57 -19.34
C ALA A 114 -0.40 -13.00 -18.84
N ASP A 115 0.64 -13.83 -18.85
CA ASP A 115 0.64 -15.12 -18.14
C ASP A 115 0.86 -14.82 -16.64
N ARG A 116 -0.20 -15.00 -15.85
CA ARG A 116 -0.18 -14.69 -14.42
C ARG A 116 0.51 -15.81 -13.67
N ALA A 117 1.79 -15.59 -13.39
CA ALA A 117 2.65 -16.59 -12.78
C ALA A 117 2.43 -16.80 -11.26
N GLY A 118 1.68 -15.92 -10.60
CA GLY A 118 1.34 -16.04 -9.17
C GLY A 118 1.42 -14.73 -8.41
N THR A 119 1.04 -14.79 -7.13
CA THR A 119 1.12 -13.66 -6.19
C THR A 119 1.95 -14.06 -4.98
N VAL A 120 2.89 -13.22 -4.58
CA VAL A 120 3.70 -13.35 -3.36
C VAL A 120 3.37 -12.18 -2.44
N ARG A 121 2.91 -12.46 -1.25
CA ARG A 121 2.68 -11.43 -0.23
C ARG A 121 3.86 -11.40 0.74
N LEU A 122 4.42 -10.21 0.93
CA LEU A 122 5.42 -9.93 1.96
C LEU A 122 4.67 -9.79 3.28
N GLN A 123 4.99 -10.64 4.26
CA GLN A 123 4.25 -10.72 5.51
C GLN A 123 4.90 -9.86 6.61
N PRO A 124 4.17 -9.51 7.68
CA PRO A 124 4.70 -8.72 8.79
C PRO A 124 6.02 -9.22 9.39
N PRO A 125 6.30 -10.56 9.50
CA PRO A 125 7.61 -11.02 9.95
C PRO A 125 8.79 -10.58 9.10
N LEU A 126 8.58 -10.19 7.85
CA LEU A 126 9.60 -9.59 6.97
C LEU A 126 9.63 -8.05 7.08
N THR A 127 8.47 -7.40 7.01
CA THR A 127 8.39 -5.93 6.99
C THR A 127 8.61 -5.32 8.38
N SER A 128 8.07 -5.97 9.43
CA SER A 128 8.16 -5.53 10.83
C SER A 128 8.45 -6.72 11.78
N PRO A 129 9.65 -7.32 11.69
CA PRO A 129 9.97 -8.55 12.43
C PRO A 129 9.99 -8.36 13.93
N SER A 130 9.41 -9.31 14.66
CA SER A 130 9.56 -9.46 16.10
C SER A 130 10.95 -10.02 16.47
N ALA A 131 11.28 -10.02 17.76
CA ALA A 131 12.51 -10.66 18.22
C ALA A 131 12.53 -12.18 17.97
N ALA A 132 11.38 -12.84 18.01
CA ALA A 132 11.24 -14.27 17.72
C ALA A 132 11.47 -14.55 16.23
N ASP A 133 10.88 -13.73 15.33
CA ASP A 133 11.06 -13.85 13.89
C ASP A 133 12.54 -13.70 13.50
N LEU A 134 13.22 -12.71 14.09
CA LEU A 134 14.65 -12.49 13.85
C LEU A 134 15.51 -13.67 14.35
N THR A 135 15.13 -14.29 15.47
CA THR A 135 15.84 -15.45 16.00
C THR A 135 15.66 -16.66 15.08
N ALA A 136 14.43 -16.91 14.63
CA ALA A 136 14.13 -17.97 13.67
C ALA A 136 14.84 -17.76 12.33
N ALA A 137 14.80 -16.52 11.80
CA ALA A 137 15.49 -16.17 10.56
C ALA A 137 17.01 -16.35 10.66
N ARG A 138 17.63 -15.92 11.75
CA ARG A 138 19.08 -16.11 11.98
C ARG A 138 19.44 -17.59 12.00
N ALA A 139 18.66 -18.41 12.68
CA ALA A 139 18.91 -19.84 12.75
C ALA A 139 18.73 -20.51 11.36
N ARG A 140 17.62 -20.21 10.66
CA ARG A 140 17.26 -20.89 9.40
C ARG A 140 18.09 -20.44 8.20
N LEU A 141 18.47 -19.14 8.18
CA LEU A 141 19.18 -18.51 7.05
C LEU A 141 20.68 -18.25 7.37
N GLY A 142 21.16 -18.65 8.55
CA GLY A 142 22.55 -18.46 8.95
C GLY A 142 23.00 -17.00 9.07
N LEU A 143 22.07 -16.08 9.34
CA LEU A 143 22.31 -14.65 9.32
C LEU A 143 22.88 -14.14 10.65
N ARG A 144 23.68 -13.07 10.58
CA ARG A 144 24.26 -12.40 11.74
C ARG A 144 24.02 -10.87 11.62
N GLY A 145 24.04 -10.19 12.75
CA GLY A 145 23.87 -8.74 12.80
C GLY A 145 22.67 -8.29 13.61
N ASP A 146 22.42 -6.99 13.62
CA ASP A 146 21.26 -6.38 14.26
C ASP A 146 19.97 -6.60 13.44
N ARG A 147 18.86 -6.03 13.91
CA ARG A 147 17.54 -6.17 13.26
C ARG A 147 17.58 -5.66 11.81
N ASN A 148 18.17 -4.49 11.59
CA ASN A 148 18.16 -3.84 10.29
C ASN A 148 19.05 -4.59 9.29
N ALA A 149 20.26 -5.01 9.73
CA ALA A 149 21.17 -5.81 8.92
C ALA A 149 20.54 -7.15 8.50
N VAL A 150 19.86 -7.84 9.41
CA VAL A 150 19.19 -9.11 9.10
C VAL A 150 18.04 -8.88 8.10
N ARG A 151 17.20 -7.86 8.33
CA ARG A 151 16.08 -7.54 7.43
C ARG A 151 16.57 -7.15 6.03
N SER A 152 17.53 -6.23 5.95
CA SER A 152 18.12 -5.82 4.67
C SER A 152 18.75 -7.00 3.93
N ARG A 153 19.42 -7.90 4.66
CA ARG A 153 20.01 -9.09 4.04
C ARG A 153 18.94 -10.04 3.49
N ILE A 154 17.87 -10.28 4.22
CA ILE A 154 16.74 -11.10 3.73
C ILE A 154 16.12 -10.47 2.48
N ALA A 155 15.90 -9.17 2.47
CA ALA A 155 15.37 -8.45 1.32
C ALA A 155 16.30 -8.52 0.11
N THR A 156 17.61 -8.35 0.32
CA THR A 156 18.65 -8.51 -0.71
C THR A 156 18.63 -9.93 -1.30
N ASP A 157 18.64 -10.96 -0.47
CA ASP A 157 18.64 -12.35 -0.93
C ASP A 157 17.32 -12.73 -1.61
N LEU A 158 16.19 -12.10 -1.22
CA LEU A 158 14.93 -12.20 -1.93
C LEU A 158 15.02 -11.60 -3.34
N GLY A 159 15.57 -10.39 -3.48
CA GLY A 159 15.80 -9.75 -4.79
C GLY A 159 16.71 -10.60 -5.69
N ILE A 160 17.80 -11.16 -5.13
CA ILE A 160 18.67 -12.12 -5.83
C ILE A 160 17.86 -13.33 -6.31
N SER A 161 16.99 -13.88 -5.46
CA SER A 161 16.16 -15.04 -5.81
C SER A 161 15.24 -14.74 -6.98
N LEU A 162 14.57 -13.58 -6.95
CA LEU A 162 13.69 -13.14 -8.04
C LEU A 162 14.46 -12.98 -9.36
N ALA A 163 15.61 -12.34 -9.33
CA ALA A 163 16.46 -12.16 -10.51
C ALA A 163 16.95 -13.50 -11.09
N LEU A 164 17.40 -14.42 -10.24
CA LEU A 164 17.81 -15.76 -10.68
C LEU A 164 16.68 -16.55 -11.30
N LEU A 165 15.46 -16.42 -10.79
CA LEU A 165 14.28 -17.08 -11.37
C LEU A 165 13.87 -16.42 -12.70
N SER A 166 14.01 -15.10 -12.83
CA SER A 166 13.74 -14.38 -14.07
C SER A 166 14.73 -14.79 -15.18
N ALA A 167 15.99 -14.99 -14.84
CA ALA A 167 17.05 -15.37 -15.79
C ALA A 167 17.11 -16.89 -16.10
N ALA A 168 16.45 -17.73 -15.30
CA ALA A 168 16.52 -19.18 -15.47
C ALA A 168 15.86 -19.61 -16.79
N PRO A 169 16.48 -20.54 -17.55
CA PRO A 169 15.80 -21.14 -18.70
C PRO A 169 14.54 -21.90 -18.23
N PRO A 170 13.51 -22.02 -19.09
CA PRO A 170 12.31 -22.78 -18.73
C PRO A 170 12.72 -24.18 -18.28
N ALA A 171 12.18 -24.64 -17.15
CA ALA A 171 12.48 -25.97 -16.66
C ALA A 171 12.04 -26.99 -17.71
N ALA A 172 12.98 -27.75 -18.23
CA ALA A 172 12.63 -28.91 -19.09
C ALA A 172 11.69 -29.82 -18.29
N PRO A 173 10.64 -30.37 -18.90
CA PRO A 173 9.76 -31.29 -18.21
C PRO A 173 10.62 -32.40 -17.61
N ALA A 174 10.53 -32.56 -16.29
CA ALA A 174 11.32 -33.53 -15.54
C ALA A 174 10.88 -34.94 -15.93
N VAL A 175 11.54 -35.49 -16.94
CA VAL A 175 11.63 -36.93 -17.16
C VAL A 175 13.08 -37.29 -16.87
N ALA A 176 13.41 -37.38 -15.58
CA ALA A 176 14.65 -38.04 -15.19
C ALA A 176 14.34 -39.53 -15.00
N PRO A 177 15.04 -40.42 -15.66
CA PRO A 177 15.07 -41.84 -15.29
C PRO A 177 15.67 -41.91 -13.88
N ILE A 178 15.00 -42.58 -12.96
CA ILE A 178 15.51 -42.86 -11.63
C ILE A 178 16.68 -43.85 -11.86
N ASP A 179 17.90 -43.38 -11.71
CA ASP A 179 19.07 -44.24 -11.61
C ASP A 179 19.19 -44.69 -10.12
N PRO A 180 18.98 -46.01 -9.84
CA PRO A 180 18.98 -46.51 -8.47
C PRO A 180 20.39 -46.63 -7.84
N ALA A 181 21.43 -46.14 -8.52
CA ALA A 181 22.82 -46.29 -8.09
C ALA A 181 23.51 -44.96 -7.68
N ALA A 182 22.79 -43.86 -7.52
CA ALA A 182 23.37 -42.62 -6.99
C ALA A 182 23.71 -42.78 -5.50
N THR A 183 24.99 -42.96 -5.25
CA THR A 183 25.64 -43.03 -3.93
C THR A 183 25.20 -41.83 -3.08
N THR A 184 24.64 -42.12 -1.93
CA THR A 184 24.23 -41.17 -0.90
C THR A 184 25.45 -40.36 -0.42
N THR A 185 25.69 -39.22 -1.02
CA THR A 185 26.53 -38.18 -0.41
C THR A 185 25.64 -37.55 0.67
N GLU A 186 26.06 -37.68 1.92
CA GLU A 186 25.43 -37.10 3.09
C GLU A 186 25.08 -35.61 2.81
N PRO A 187 23.81 -35.18 2.95
CA PRO A 187 23.45 -33.82 2.63
C PRO A 187 24.18 -32.88 3.58
N PRO A 188 24.82 -31.79 3.08
CA PRO A 188 25.35 -30.76 3.96
C PRO A 188 24.22 -30.26 4.84
N ASP A 189 24.53 -30.07 6.12
CA ASP A 189 23.64 -29.64 7.20
C ASP A 189 22.37 -28.92 6.68
N ALA A 190 21.27 -29.66 6.50
CA ALA A 190 20.04 -29.22 5.83
C ALA A 190 19.27 -28.14 6.61
N SER A 191 19.86 -27.70 7.74
CA SER A 191 19.27 -26.72 8.64
C SER A 191 19.45 -25.26 8.19
N VAL A 192 20.49 -24.95 7.39
CA VAL A 192 20.83 -23.55 7.02
C VAL A 192 20.73 -23.35 5.53
N VAL A 193 19.81 -22.48 5.11
CA VAL A 193 19.67 -22.02 3.72
C VAL A 193 20.55 -20.78 3.50
N ARG A 194 21.46 -20.88 2.55
CA ARG A 194 22.42 -19.80 2.22
C ARG A 194 21.88 -18.90 1.13
N THR A 195 22.56 -17.76 0.92
CA THR A 195 22.30 -16.86 -0.21
C THR A 195 22.25 -17.64 -1.52
N PRO A 196 21.19 -17.47 -2.32
CA PRO A 196 21.01 -18.20 -3.55
C PRO A 196 22.05 -17.80 -4.61
N THR A 197 22.58 -18.78 -5.32
CA THR A 197 23.54 -18.60 -6.43
C THR A 197 23.01 -19.10 -7.77
N ASP A 198 21.91 -19.87 -7.73
CA ASP A 198 21.24 -20.44 -8.91
C ASP A 198 19.72 -20.52 -8.66
N ALA A 199 18.98 -20.92 -9.67
CA ALA A 199 17.52 -21.02 -9.62
C ALA A 199 17.02 -22.08 -8.61
N ALA A 200 17.78 -23.14 -8.34
CA ALA A 200 17.40 -24.14 -7.35
C ALA A 200 17.58 -23.58 -5.93
N GLY A 201 18.70 -22.93 -5.66
CA GLY A 201 18.94 -22.20 -4.42
C GLY A 201 17.92 -21.07 -4.18
N ALA A 202 17.53 -20.36 -5.24
CA ALA A 202 16.48 -19.35 -5.18
C ALA A 202 15.13 -19.92 -4.73
N ARG A 203 14.72 -21.06 -5.29
CA ARG A 203 13.48 -21.74 -4.86
C ARG A 203 13.57 -22.24 -3.42
N ALA A 204 14.70 -22.81 -3.03
CA ALA A 204 14.93 -23.25 -1.63
C ALA A 204 14.88 -22.07 -0.66
N TYR A 205 15.43 -20.92 -1.04
CA TYR A 205 15.38 -19.71 -0.22
C TYR A 205 13.96 -19.19 -0.04
N LEU A 206 13.17 -19.13 -1.13
CA LEU A 206 11.77 -18.72 -1.07
C LEU A 206 10.92 -19.69 -0.23
N ALA A 207 11.18 -21.00 -0.34
CA ALA A 207 10.53 -22.00 0.51
C ALA A 207 10.84 -21.77 1.99
N ALA A 208 12.11 -21.49 2.33
CA ALA A 208 12.50 -21.17 3.71
C ALA A 208 11.85 -19.88 4.23
N LEU A 209 11.70 -18.84 3.40
CA LEU A 209 10.97 -17.63 3.80
C LEU A 209 9.47 -17.90 4.03
N ALA A 210 8.87 -18.79 3.24
CA ALA A 210 7.48 -19.21 3.45
C ALA A 210 7.31 -20.03 4.72
N GLU A 211 8.23 -20.97 5.02
CA GLU A 211 8.28 -21.71 6.29
C GLU A 211 8.40 -20.78 7.51
N LEU A 212 9.15 -19.70 7.39
CA LEU A 212 9.29 -18.66 8.40
C LEU A 212 8.07 -17.72 8.49
N GLY A 213 7.06 -17.88 7.61
CA GLY A 213 5.91 -16.99 7.54
C GLY A 213 6.26 -15.56 7.08
N MET A 214 7.44 -15.34 6.48
CA MET A 214 7.90 -14.04 5.99
C MET A 214 7.31 -13.68 4.64
N ILE A 215 6.97 -14.69 3.85
CA ILE A 215 6.20 -14.55 2.61
C ILE A 215 5.08 -15.59 2.58
N SER A 216 4.03 -15.30 1.83
CA SER A 216 3.05 -16.30 1.42
C SER A 216 2.90 -16.28 -0.09
N VAL A 217 2.70 -17.46 -0.68
CA VAL A 217 2.57 -17.63 -2.14
C VAL A 217 1.23 -18.25 -2.46
N GLY A 218 0.52 -17.67 -3.42
CA GLY A 218 -0.78 -18.15 -3.86
C GLY A 218 -1.94 -17.23 -3.46
N ASP A 219 -3.11 -17.54 -4.01
CA ASP A 219 -4.36 -16.79 -3.81
C ASP A 219 -5.13 -17.21 -2.55
N THR A 220 -4.65 -18.22 -1.82
CA THR A 220 -5.34 -18.75 -0.64
C THR A 220 -4.42 -18.71 0.58
N ASP A 221 -5.00 -18.40 1.74
CA ASP A 221 -4.34 -18.42 3.06
C ASP A 221 -3.91 -19.86 3.50
N GLN A 222 -3.98 -20.83 2.61
CA GLN A 222 -3.51 -22.19 2.88
C GLN A 222 -2.05 -22.32 2.48
N ALA A 223 -1.23 -22.75 3.44
CA ALA A 223 0.14 -23.16 3.23
C ALA A 223 0.16 -24.36 2.26
N GLY A 224 0.14 -24.07 0.98
CA GLY A 224 0.32 -25.05 -0.08
C GLY A 224 1.72 -24.93 -0.66
N ASP A 225 2.19 -25.97 -1.31
CA ASP A 225 3.48 -26.00 -1.99
C ASP A 225 3.75 -24.70 -2.74
N VAL A 226 4.76 -23.96 -2.30
CA VAL A 226 5.26 -22.76 -2.97
C VAL A 226 5.82 -23.17 -4.32
N ARG A 227 4.97 -23.24 -5.31
CA ARG A 227 5.40 -23.47 -6.69
C ARG A 227 5.49 -22.15 -7.42
N PHE A 228 6.69 -21.58 -7.42
CA PHE A 228 7.01 -20.64 -8.48
C PHE A 228 6.90 -21.38 -9.80
N PRO A 229 6.13 -20.85 -10.76
CA PRO A 229 5.99 -21.50 -12.07
C PRO A 229 7.38 -21.75 -12.66
N ALA A 230 7.53 -22.87 -13.35
CA ALA A 230 8.73 -23.13 -14.13
C ALA A 230 8.69 -22.24 -15.37
N GLY A 231 9.53 -21.23 -15.43
CA GLY A 231 9.60 -20.30 -16.56
C GLY A 231 10.81 -19.39 -16.45
N SER A 232 11.10 -18.69 -17.51
CA SER A 232 12.10 -17.62 -17.57
C SER A 232 11.47 -16.33 -18.05
N GLY A 233 12.15 -15.23 -17.85
CA GLY A 233 11.69 -13.94 -18.34
C GLY A 233 10.57 -13.32 -17.48
N TYR A 234 10.47 -13.71 -16.19
CA TYR A 234 9.50 -13.11 -15.27
C TYR A 234 9.64 -11.60 -15.23
N ARG A 235 8.47 -10.94 -15.18
CA ARG A 235 8.33 -9.54 -14.84
C ARG A 235 7.70 -9.46 -13.44
N TYR A 236 8.14 -8.53 -12.64
CA TYR A 236 7.66 -8.37 -11.28
C TYR A 236 6.90 -7.05 -11.15
N VAL A 237 5.72 -7.11 -10.58
CA VAL A 237 4.98 -5.92 -10.16
C VAL A 237 4.87 -5.96 -8.64
N LEU A 238 5.58 -5.06 -7.96
CA LEU A 238 5.55 -4.93 -6.51
C LEU A 238 4.57 -3.84 -6.14
N ILE A 239 3.60 -4.15 -5.30
CA ILE A 239 2.58 -3.23 -4.82
C ILE A 239 2.84 -2.96 -3.34
N GLY A 240 2.99 -1.68 -2.99
CA GLY A 240 3.09 -1.22 -1.61
C GLY A 240 1.97 -0.27 -1.24
N GLY A 241 1.68 -0.15 0.06
CA GLY A 241 0.75 0.85 0.58
C GLY A 241 1.40 2.24 0.65
N ALA A 242 0.63 3.29 0.43
CA ALA A 242 1.13 4.68 0.40
C ALA A 242 1.86 5.08 1.69
N ASP A 243 1.40 4.59 2.83
CA ASP A 243 1.96 4.92 4.16
C ASP A 243 3.16 4.04 4.56
N GLU A 244 3.59 3.11 3.71
CA GLU A 244 4.71 2.22 4.02
C GLU A 244 6.06 2.87 3.69
N ASP A 245 7.07 2.62 4.55
CA ASP A 245 8.45 2.98 4.25
C ASP A 245 9.11 1.90 3.37
N PRO A 246 9.43 2.18 2.09
CA PRO A 246 10.01 1.18 1.20
C PRO A 246 11.47 0.82 1.53
N ARG A 247 12.20 1.72 2.22
CA ARG A 247 13.64 1.60 2.43
C ARG A 247 14.11 0.32 3.10
N PRO A 248 13.40 -0.22 4.12
CA PRO A 248 13.93 -1.38 4.83
C PRO A 248 13.88 -2.70 4.08
N VAL A 249 12.94 -2.84 3.12
CA VAL A 249 12.69 -4.10 2.42
C VAL A 249 12.74 -3.91 0.90
N VAL A 250 11.99 -2.95 0.38
CA VAL A 250 11.80 -2.81 -1.07
C VAL A 250 13.05 -2.27 -1.75
N GLU A 251 13.72 -1.29 -1.16
CA GLU A 251 14.94 -0.73 -1.73
C GLU A 251 16.09 -1.77 -1.80
N PRO A 252 16.43 -2.51 -0.73
CA PRO A 252 17.44 -3.58 -0.83
C PRO A 252 17.05 -4.71 -1.79
N LEU A 253 15.76 -5.05 -1.88
CA LEU A 253 15.25 -6.03 -2.82
C LEU A 253 15.42 -5.54 -4.25
N ALA A 254 14.97 -4.32 -4.53
CA ALA A 254 15.04 -3.71 -5.86
C ALA A 254 16.49 -3.53 -6.34
N THR A 255 17.39 -3.09 -5.46
CA THR A 255 18.82 -2.99 -5.77
C THR A 255 19.40 -4.34 -6.18
N ALA A 256 19.16 -5.38 -5.38
CA ALA A 256 19.70 -6.70 -5.63
C ALA A 256 19.11 -7.37 -6.88
N GLU A 257 17.85 -7.09 -7.18
CA GLU A 257 17.18 -7.56 -8.39
C GLU A 257 17.74 -6.84 -9.62
N ALA A 258 17.82 -5.51 -9.57
CA ALA A 258 18.31 -4.67 -10.66
C ALA A 258 19.76 -4.96 -11.05
N ASP A 259 20.62 -5.32 -10.10
CA ASP A 259 22.02 -5.68 -10.34
C ASP A 259 22.16 -6.94 -11.22
N ARG A 260 21.16 -7.81 -11.25
CA ARG A 260 21.18 -9.11 -11.92
C ARG A 260 20.23 -9.22 -13.08
N ALA A 261 19.07 -8.64 -12.97
CA ALA A 261 17.99 -8.64 -13.95
C ALA A 261 17.41 -7.24 -14.12
N PRO A 262 18.18 -6.27 -14.64
CA PRO A 262 17.77 -4.89 -14.70
C PRO A 262 16.49 -4.74 -15.53
N ARG A 263 15.60 -3.85 -15.06
CA ARG A 263 14.37 -3.48 -15.78
C ARG A 263 13.34 -4.61 -15.87
N THR A 264 13.26 -5.44 -14.85
CA THR A 264 12.23 -6.47 -14.71
C THR A 264 11.22 -6.15 -13.61
N LEU A 265 11.52 -5.17 -12.75
CA LEU A 265 10.69 -4.75 -11.62
C LEU A 265 9.95 -3.44 -11.91
N THR A 266 8.64 -3.46 -11.77
CA THR A 266 7.78 -2.28 -11.70
C THR A 266 7.22 -2.19 -10.28
N VAL A 267 7.33 -1.03 -9.64
CA VAL A 267 6.80 -0.80 -8.30
C VAL A 267 5.58 0.11 -8.41
N ALA A 268 4.47 -0.32 -7.83
CA ALA A 268 3.22 0.42 -7.85
C ALA A 268 2.76 0.74 -6.42
N GLU A 269 2.15 1.90 -6.24
CA GLU A 269 1.60 2.36 -4.97
C GLU A 269 0.09 2.29 -4.99
N ALA A 270 -0.47 1.54 -4.04
CA ALA A 270 -1.87 1.62 -3.70
C ALA A 270 -2.08 2.85 -2.82
N GLY A 271 -2.84 3.83 -3.29
CA GLY A 271 -3.09 5.08 -2.57
C GLY A 271 -3.68 4.82 -1.19
N ALA A 272 -3.28 5.61 -0.20
CA ALA A 272 -4.08 5.76 1.00
C ALA A 272 -5.42 6.35 0.57
N VAL A 273 -6.52 5.79 1.07
CA VAL A 273 -7.82 6.43 0.98
C VAL A 273 -7.66 7.82 1.58
N ARG A 274 -7.43 8.81 0.74
CA ARG A 274 -7.42 10.21 1.19
C ARG A 274 -8.77 10.44 1.82
N ALA A 275 -8.80 10.51 3.15
CA ALA A 275 -9.97 10.99 3.86
C ALA A 275 -10.27 12.37 3.26
N ALA A 276 -11.40 12.47 2.56
CA ALA A 276 -11.88 13.73 1.99
C ALA A 276 -12.06 14.73 3.13
N GLY A 277 -11.05 15.56 3.40
CA GLY A 277 -11.06 16.52 4.51
C GLY A 277 -9.71 17.13 4.84
N ASP A 278 -8.61 16.55 4.43
CA ASP A 278 -7.28 17.10 4.72
C ASP A 278 -6.65 17.77 3.50
N ALA A 279 -7.35 18.78 2.98
CA ALA A 279 -6.74 19.80 2.12
C ALA A 279 -5.99 20.81 3.01
N THR A 280 -5.17 20.32 3.93
CA THR A 280 -4.16 21.14 4.56
C THR A 280 -3.05 21.34 3.55
N THR A 281 -3.05 22.53 2.98
CA THR A 281 -1.98 23.25 2.30
C THR A 281 -0.66 22.46 2.25
N THR A 282 -0.53 21.59 1.26
CA THR A 282 0.78 21.04 0.93
C THR A 282 1.57 22.20 0.35
N THR A 283 2.48 22.74 1.15
CA THR A 283 3.44 23.74 0.69
C THR A 283 4.20 23.09 -0.45
N VAL A 284 4.08 23.66 -1.65
CA VAL A 284 4.83 23.23 -2.82
C VAL A 284 6.32 23.20 -2.45
N GLY A 285 6.90 22.03 -2.26
CA GLY A 285 8.33 21.90 -2.00
C GLY A 285 8.77 20.90 -0.91
N GLU A 286 7.88 20.43 -0.03
CA GLU A 286 8.25 19.43 0.99
C GLU A 286 7.86 18.01 0.53
N PRO A 287 8.73 16.97 0.71
CA PRO A 287 8.35 15.61 0.37
C PRO A 287 7.10 15.25 1.17
N ASP A 288 6.10 14.73 0.51
CA ASP A 288 5.03 14.00 1.17
C ASP A 288 5.72 12.82 1.87
N PRO A 289 5.83 12.83 3.22
CA PRO A 289 6.63 11.83 3.93
C PRO A 289 5.99 10.43 3.89
N GLY A 290 4.84 10.27 3.23
CA GLY A 290 4.05 9.06 3.19
C GLY A 290 3.95 8.38 1.83
N SER A 291 4.54 8.89 0.74
CA SER A 291 4.42 8.19 -0.54
C SER A 291 5.51 7.13 -0.71
N PHE A 292 5.08 5.88 -0.81
CA PHE A 292 5.92 4.70 -1.02
C PHE A 292 6.79 4.82 -2.27
N VAL A 293 6.21 5.17 -3.42
CA VAL A 293 6.96 5.33 -4.67
C VAL A 293 7.78 6.61 -4.72
N ALA A 294 7.38 7.69 -4.02
CA ALA A 294 8.19 8.91 -3.97
C ALA A 294 9.53 8.68 -3.25
N GLY A 295 9.54 7.82 -2.22
CA GLY A 295 10.77 7.38 -1.57
C GLY A 295 11.72 6.66 -2.52
N LEU A 296 11.20 5.76 -3.36
CA LEU A 296 12.00 5.03 -4.35
C LEU A 296 12.48 5.91 -5.50
N ARG A 297 11.67 6.85 -5.97
CA ARG A 297 12.04 7.84 -7.00
C ARG A 297 13.20 8.73 -6.56
N ALA A 298 13.37 8.92 -5.26
CA ALA A 298 14.46 9.71 -4.68
C ALA A 298 15.70 8.87 -4.31
N SER A 299 15.67 7.56 -4.52
CA SER A 299 16.75 6.63 -4.17
C SER A 299 17.63 6.27 -5.37
N ASP A 300 18.77 5.63 -5.09
CA ASP A 300 19.74 5.19 -6.13
C ASP A 300 19.18 4.12 -7.08
N VAL A 301 18.06 3.49 -6.73
CA VAL A 301 17.41 2.45 -7.57
C VAL A 301 16.43 3.03 -8.59
N ALA A 302 16.18 4.33 -8.58
CA ALA A 302 15.20 4.97 -9.46
C ALA A 302 15.42 4.66 -10.95
N ASP A 303 16.68 4.68 -11.41
CA ASP A 303 17.03 4.43 -12.81
C ASP A 303 16.91 2.94 -13.23
N ALA A 304 16.69 2.04 -12.28
CA ALA A 304 16.66 0.60 -12.53
C ALA A 304 15.24 0.01 -12.62
N LEU A 305 14.22 0.73 -12.13
CA LEU A 305 12.84 0.27 -12.04
C LEU A 305 11.83 1.34 -12.46
N SER A 306 10.67 0.90 -12.96
CA SER A 306 9.55 1.82 -13.18
C SER A 306 8.73 1.96 -11.91
N THR A 307 8.14 3.14 -11.70
CA THR A 307 7.20 3.36 -10.60
C THR A 307 5.88 3.91 -11.11
N VAL A 308 4.78 3.51 -10.47
CA VAL A 308 3.43 3.97 -10.78
C VAL A 308 2.72 4.31 -9.47
N ASP A 309 2.13 5.48 -9.37
CA ASP A 309 1.22 5.85 -8.28
C ASP A 309 -0.26 5.65 -8.67
N ASP A 310 -1.17 5.94 -7.73
CA ASP A 310 -2.62 5.91 -7.95
C ASP A 310 -3.17 4.55 -8.45
N LEU A 311 -2.63 3.44 -7.96
CA LEU A 311 -3.03 2.08 -8.39
C LEU A 311 -4.49 1.74 -8.08
N ASP A 312 -5.10 2.41 -7.11
CA ASP A 312 -6.52 2.28 -6.78
C ASP A 312 -7.41 2.75 -7.91
N GLU A 313 -6.92 3.65 -8.74
CA GLU A 313 -7.63 4.16 -9.90
C GLU A 313 -7.40 3.29 -11.16
N SER A 314 -8.36 3.26 -12.05
CA SER A 314 -8.23 2.55 -13.33
C SER A 314 -7.04 3.03 -14.15
N PHE A 315 -6.74 4.32 -14.07
CA PHE A 315 -5.61 4.94 -14.75
C PHE A 315 -4.27 4.37 -14.27
N GLY A 316 -4.04 4.27 -12.95
CA GLY A 316 -2.80 3.71 -12.40
C GLY A 316 -2.64 2.22 -12.74
N ARG A 317 -3.74 1.44 -12.77
CA ARG A 317 -3.70 0.03 -13.19
C ARG A 317 -3.30 -0.12 -14.67
N ILE A 318 -3.87 0.72 -15.52
CA ILE A 318 -3.51 0.76 -16.95
C ILE A 318 -2.04 1.19 -17.10
N ALA A 319 -1.63 2.24 -16.41
CA ALA A 319 -0.24 2.73 -16.43
C ALA A 319 0.74 1.63 -15.99
N THR A 320 0.38 0.82 -15.00
CA THR A 320 1.20 -0.33 -14.54
C THR A 320 1.42 -1.34 -15.66
N VAL A 321 0.37 -1.74 -16.37
CA VAL A 321 0.48 -2.67 -17.53
C VAL A 321 1.39 -2.08 -18.60
N TYR A 322 1.22 -0.81 -18.93
CA TYR A 322 2.06 -0.15 -19.94
C TYR A 322 3.51 0.01 -19.48
N ALA A 323 3.76 0.28 -18.19
CA ALA A 323 5.11 0.36 -17.64
C ALA A 323 5.84 -0.99 -17.76
N VAL A 324 5.15 -2.09 -17.44
CA VAL A 324 5.69 -3.46 -17.63
C VAL A 324 5.97 -3.74 -19.10
N ALA A 325 5.05 -3.37 -20.00
CA ALA A 325 5.23 -3.54 -21.43
C ALA A 325 6.41 -2.71 -21.97
N GLU A 326 6.52 -1.45 -21.56
CA GLU A 326 7.62 -0.56 -21.96
C GLU A 326 8.98 -1.12 -21.52
N GLN A 327 9.08 -1.62 -20.27
CA GLN A 327 10.29 -2.27 -19.79
C GLN A 327 10.61 -3.55 -20.61
N ARG A 328 9.61 -4.35 -20.95
CA ARG A 328 9.78 -5.57 -21.72
C ARG A 328 10.27 -5.27 -23.14
N ASP A 329 9.64 -4.32 -23.81
CA ASP A 329 9.80 -4.12 -25.26
C ASP A 329 10.99 -3.21 -25.59
N SER A 330 11.24 -2.19 -24.75
CA SER A 330 12.29 -1.20 -25.01
C SER A 330 13.37 -1.14 -23.93
N GLY A 331 13.16 -1.83 -22.81
CA GLY A 331 14.03 -1.72 -21.64
C GLY A 331 14.01 -0.33 -20.99
N ARG A 332 13.04 0.53 -21.30
CA ARG A 332 12.92 1.84 -20.68
C ARG A 332 12.26 1.72 -19.32
N VAL A 333 12.72 2.56 -18.41
CA VAL A 333 12.12 2.78 -17.09
C VAL A 333 11.54 4.18 -17.03
N GLY A 334 10.49 4.38 -16.25
CA GLY A 334 9.87 5.67 -16.04
C GLY A 334 9.07 5.74 -14.76
N HIS A 335 8.79 6.97 -14.35
CA HIS A 335 8.03 7.25 -13.12
C HIS A 335 6.72 7.89 -13.51
N TYR A 336 5.63 7.13 -13.38
CA TYR A 336 4.32 7.48 -13.93
C TYR A 336 3.32 7.79 -12.81
N GLY A 337 2.37 8.70 -13.14
CA GLY A 337 1.29 9.10 -12.27
C GLY A 337 1.22 10.59 -12.01
N THR A 338 0.57 10.98 -10.93
CA THR A 338 0.33 12.38 -10.55
C THR A 338 1.14 12.82 -9.34
N GLY A 339 1.80 11.88 -8.69
CA GLY A 339 2.56 12.10 -7.47
C GLY A 339 3.91 12.79 -7.69
N ARG A 340 4.59 13.07 -6.58
CA ARG A 340 5.88 13.76 -6.59
C ARG A 340 6.95 12.96 -7.35
N ALA A 341 7.78 13.70 -8.11
CA ALA A 341 8.84 13.14 -8.94
C ALA A 341 8.38 12.14 -10.01
N ALA A 342 7.08 12.11 -10.35
CA ALA A 342 6.63 11.49 -11.58
C ALA A 342 7.21 12.24 -12.77
N THR A 343 7.75 11.50 -13.74
CA THR A 343 8.35 12.08 -14.95
C THR A 343 7.32 12.28 -16.07
N ALA A 344 6.26 11.50 -16.02
CA ALA A 344 5.12 11.61 -16.93
C ALA A 344 3.85 11.06 -16.27
N PRO A 345 2.66 11.53 -16.65
CA PRO A 345 1.42 10.96 -16.13
C PRO A 345 1.20 9.51 -16.59
N PHE A 346 1.75 9.13 -17.75
CA PHE A 346 1.52 7.83 -18.37
C PHE A 346 2.74 7.37 -19.19
N PRO A 347 3.00 6.05 -19.31
CA PRO A 347 4.03 5.49 -20.18
C PRO A 347 3.79 5.85 -21.66
N THR A 348 4.87 6.01 -22.42
CA THR A 348 4.77 6.28 -23.84
C THR A 348 4.25 5.06 -24.57
N VAL A 349 3.16 5.17 -25.30
CA VAL A 349 2.62 4.08 -26.12
C VAL A 349 3.47 3.97 -27.39
N PRO A 350 4.22 2.87 -27.63
CA PRO A 350 4.90 2.69 -28.88
C PRO A 350 3.87 2.57 -30.01
N GLY A 351 3.90 3.49 -31.00
CA GLY A 351 3.06 3.40 -32.20
C GLY A 351 1.82 4.29 -32.22
N SER A 352 1.69 5.30 -31.35
CA SER A 352 0.70 6.38 -31.49
C SER A 352 1.25 7.54 -32.29
#